data_9c5a45e692ec186f127e1b87cbc1e778
#
_entry.id   9c5a45e692ec186f127e1b87cbc1e778
#
_cell.length_a   1.000
_cell.length_b   1.000
_cell.length_c   1.000
_cell.angle_alpha   90.00
_cell.angle_beta   90.00
_cell.angle_gamma   90.00
#
_symmetry.space_group_name_H-M   'P 1'
#
loop_
_entity.id
_entity.type
_entity.pdbx_description
1 polymer ?
#
loop_
_entity_poly.entity_id
_entity_poly.type
_entity_poly.pdbx_seq_one_letter_code
_entity_poly.pdbx_strand_id
1 'polypeptide(L)'
;MSYQLIYADPPWQYSNKISNGAAGDHYSTMTLEDIKRLPVWSIASESAVLAMWYTGNFAEEAVELAQAWGFKVKTMKGFTWIKLYEQARGRIERALAEQTMIDFEDFLDALSAETVRNGGNYTRGNSEDVLIAVR
;
A
#
# COMPACT_ATOMS: atom_id res chain seq x y z
N MET A 1 1.30 24.76 15.22
CA MET A 1 2.21 23.59 15.42
C MET A 1 2.41 22.95 14.07
N SER A 2 3.66 22.67 13.65
CA SER A 2 3.97 22.06 12.35
C SER A 2 4.76 20.77 12.56
N TYR A 3 4.55 19.81 11.66
CA TYR A 3 5.15 18.49 11.74
C TYR A 3 6.20 18.30 10.63
N GLN A 4 7.31 17.64 10.97
CA GLN A 4 8.38 17.33 10.02
C GLN A 4 8.11 16.04 9.22
N LEU A 5 7.23 15.18 9.73
CA LEU A 5 6.78 13.95 9.06
C LEU A 5 5.27 13.93 9.00
N ILE A 6 4.75 13.78 7.80
CA ILE A 6 3.36 13.45 7.53
C ILE A 6 3.31 12.00 7.08
N TYR A 7 2.68 11.15 7.87
CA TYR A 7 2.45 9.74 7.54
C TYR A 7 0.97 9.55 7.21
N ALA A 8 0.66 9.16 5.99
CA ALA A 8 -0.69 9.13 5.48
C ALA A 8 -1.05 7.77 4.87
N ASP A 9 -2.26 7.32 5.16
CA ASP A 9 -2.94 6.20 4.51
C ASP A 9 -4.30 6.70 4.02
N PRO A 10 -4.35 7.31 2.82
CA PRO A 10 -5.58 7.91 2.32
C PRO A 10 -6.67 6.87 2.10
N PRO A 11 -7.94 7.19 2.45
CA PRO A 11 -9.07 6.28 2.27
C PRO A 11 -9.55 6.26 0.82
N TRP A 12 -8.72 5.68 -0.07
CA TRP A 12 -8.95 5.63 -1.51
C TRP A 12 -10.32 5.03 -1.87
N GLN A 13 -11.07 5.71 -2.74
CA GLN A 13 -12.33 5.21 -3.25
C GLN A 13 -12.11 4.40 -4.53
N TYR A 14 -12.34 3.10 -4.45
CA TYR A 14 -12.29 2.21 -5.63
C TYR A 14 -13.54 2.38 -6.48
N SER A 15 -13.37 2.62 -7.78
CA SER A 15 -14.49 2.82 -8.74
C SER A 15 -15.24 1.51 -9.08
N ASN A 16 -14.65 0.35 -8.80
CA ASN A 16 -15.22 -0.95 -9.14
C ASN A 16 -16.04 -1.53 -8.00
N LYS A 17 -17.38 -1.44 -8.12
CA LYS A 17 -18.36 -2.04 -7.19
C LYS A 17 -18.49 -3.57 -7.28
N ILE A 18 -17.57 -4.28 -7.97
CA ILE A 18 -17.80 -5.68 -8.38
C ILE A 18 -16.90 -6.68 -7.62
N SER A 19 -16.12 -6.29 -6.64
CA SER A 19 -15.38 -7.27 -5.84
C SER A 19 -15.90 -7.34 -4.41
N ASN A 20 -16.35 -8.50 -3.99
CA ASN A 20 -16.53 -8.83 -2.58
C ASN A 20 -15.19 -8.53 -1.87
N GLY A 21 -15.18 -7.56 -0.96
CA GLY A 21 -13.97 -7.12 -0.26
C GLY A 21 -13.36 -5.80 -0.74
N ALA A 22 -14.11 -4.96 -1.47
CA ALA A 22 -13.70 -3.59 -1.74
C ALA A 22 -13.53 -2.80 -0.43
N ALA A 23 -12.57 -1.89 -0.38
CA ALA A 23 -12.29 -1.08 0.81
C ALA A 23 -13.53 -0.36 1.38
N GLY A 24 -14.48 0.00 0.52
CA GLY A 24 -15.76 0.61 0.90
C GLY A 24 -16.68 -0.28 1.74
N ASP A 25 -16.43 -1.60 1.78
CA ASP A 25 -17.20 -2.54 2.61
C ASP A 25 -16.69 -2.58 4.05
N HIS A 26 -15.48 -2.08 4.30
CA HIS A 26 -14.80 -2.15 5.61
C HIS A 26 -14.67 -0.80 6.32
N TYR A 27 -14.60 0.31 5.57
CA TYR A 27 -14.50 1.68 6.12
C TYR A 27 -14.95 2.72 5.10
N SER A 28 -15.27 3.93 5.60
CA SER A 28 -15.67 5.05 4.74
C SER A 28 -14.52 5.49 3.85
N THR A 29 -14.76 5.53 2.54
CA THR A 29 -13.81 6.05 1.55
C THR A 29 -14.14 7.50 1.20
N MET A 30 -13.14 8.22 0.66
CA MET A 30 -13.29 9.60 0.20
C MET A 30 -12.94 9.70 -1.28
N THR A 31 -13.55 10.65 -1.97
CA THR A 31 -13.14 10.98 -3.34
C THR A 31 -11.74 11.62 -3.34
N LEU A 32 -10.99 11.47 -4.43
CA LEU A 32 -9.68 12.11 -4.55
C LEU A 32 -9.76 13.63 -4.32
N GLU A 33 -10.80 14.28 -4.84
CA GLU A 33 -11.02 15.71 -4.69
C GLU A 33 -11.25 16.13 -3.22
N ASP A 34 -11.95 15.30 -2.45
CA ASP A 34 -12.16 15.59 -1.03
C ASP A 34 -10.86 15.38 -0.23
N ILE A 35 -10.08 14.34 -0.56
CA ILE A 35 -8.78 14.09 0.07
C ILE A 35 -7.81 15.26 -0.23
N LYS A 36 -7.77 15.76 -1.46
CA LYS A 36 -6.94 16.92 -1.84
C LYS A 36 -7.27 18.19 -1.05
N ARG A 37 -8.54 18.37 -0.65
CA ARG A 37 -8.99 19.53 0.13
C ARG A 37 -8.55 19.49 1.59
N LEU A 38 -8.07 18.35 2.08
CA LEU A 38 -7.54 18.26 3.44
C LEU A 38 -6.35 19.22 3.59
N PRO A 39 -6.33 20.09 4.63
CA PRO A 39 -5.34 21.16 4.75
C PRO A 39 -4.01 20.65 5.29
N VAL A 40 -3.45 19.60 4.68
CA VAL A 40 -2.19 18.96 5.10
C VAL A 40 -1.03 19.97 5.04
N TRP A 41 -1.05 20.86 4.05
CA TRP A 41 -0.08 21.95 3.91
C TRP A 41 0.00 22.87 5.15
N SER A 42 -1.11 23.02 5.90
CA SER A 42 -1.15 23.92 7.07
C SER A 42 -0.50 23.33 8.32
N ILE A 43 -0.33 22.01 8.36
CA ILE A 43 0.29 21.28 9.47
C ILE A 43 1.72 20.81 9.15
N ALA A 44 2.13 20.86 7.90
CA ALA A 44 3.46 20.43 7.46
C ALA A 44 4.47 21.57 7.62
N SER A 45 5.67 21.27 8.16
CA SER A 45 6.78 22.23 8.21
C SER A 45 7.35 22.49 6.80
N GLU A 46 8.15 23.54 6.64
CA GLU A 46 8.78 23.88 5.34
C GLU A 46 9.71 22.78 4.81
N SER A 47 10.26 21.95 5.69
CA SER A 47 11.13 20.82 5.36
C SER A 47 10.46 19.48 5.62
N ALA A 48 9.12 19.42 5.63
CA ALA A 48 8.40 18.20 5.93
C ALA A 48 8.63 17.12 4.87
N VAL A 49 8.62 15.87 5.34
CA VAL A 49 8.59 14.66 4.53
C VAL A 49 7.17 14.08 4.59
N LEU A 50 6.65 13.68 3.43
CA LEU A 50 5.43 12.90 3.31
C LEU A 50 5.80 11.44 3.01
N ALA A 51 5.29 10.52 3.84
CA ALA A 51 5.28 9.09 3.59
C ALA A 51 3.82 8.65 3.42
N MET A 52 3.43 8.25 2.22
CA MET A 52 2.01 7.98 1.91
C MET A 52 1.82 6.62 1.26
N TRP A 53 0.92 5.83 1.87
CA TRP A 53 0.50 4.54 1.34
C TRP A 53 -0.33 4.67 0.07
N TYR A 54 -0.08 3.79 -0.88
CA TYR A 54 -0.91 3.61 -2.06
C TYR A 54 -0.80 2.18 -2.58
N THR A 55 -1.76 1.76 -3.37
CA THR A 55 -1.68 0.54 -4.17
C THR A 55 -1.40 0.91 -5.63
N GLY A 56 -0.89 -0.03 -6.42
CA GLY A 56 -0.54 0.22 -7.81
C GLY A 56 -1.67 0.82 -8.65
N ASN A 57 -2.93 0.53 -8.31
CA ASN A 57 -4.11 1.08 -8.98
C ASN A 57 -4.29 2.59 -8.75
N PHE A 58 -3.67 3.16 -7.72
CA PHE A 58 -3.75 4.58 -7.35
C PHE A 58 -2.41 5.30 -7.48
N ALA A 59 -1.49 4.79 -8.28
CA ALA A 59 -0.16 5.38 -8.42
C ALA A 59 -0.20 6.82 -8.98
N GLU A 60 -1.05 7.08 -9.97
CA GLU A 60 -1.24 8.41 -10.55
C GLU A 60 -1.90 9.35 -9.55
N GLU A 61 -2.98 8.91 -8.91
CA GLU A 61 -3.71 9.67 -7.90
C GLU A 61 -2.84 9.98 -6.67
N ALA A 62 -1.94 9.07 -6.29
CA ALA A 62 -1.01 9.28 -5.19
C ALA A 62 -0.01 10.40 -5.49
N VAL A 63 0.51 10.47 -6.72
CA VAL A 63 1.37 11.57 -7.15
C VAL A 63 0.60 12.89 -7.17
N GLU A 64 -0.59 12.88 -7.74
CA GLU A 64 -1.47 14.05 -7.82
C GLU A 64 -1.83 14.58 -6.43
N LEU A 65 -2.15 13.68 -5.49
CA LEU A 65 -2.46 14.03 -4.10
C LEU A 65 -1.26 14.64 -3.38
N ALA A 66 -0.06 14.03 -3.52
CA ALA A 66 1.15 14.58 -2.92
C ALA A 66 1.43 16.00 -3.41
N GLN A 67 1.25 16.25 -4.71
CA GLN A 67 1.41 17.58 -5.31
C GLN A 67 0.35 18.56 -4.81
N ALA A 68 -0.91 18.16 -4.70
CA ALA A 68 -1.99 18.98 -4.18
C ALA A 68 -1.75 19.42 -2.72
N TRP A 69 -1.09 18.56 -1.93
CA TRP A 69 -0.68 18.89 -0.56
C TRP A 69 0.62 19.69 -0.46
N GLY A 70 1.23 20.06 -1.61
CA GLY A 70 2.43 20.90 -1.68
C GLY A 70 3.74 20.14 -1.55
N PHE A 71 3.75 18.83 -1.85
CA PHE A 71 4.94 17.99 -1.79
C PHE A 71 5.42 17.58 -3.19
N LYS A 72 6.73 17.43 -3.33
CA LYS A 72 7.39 16.91 -4.53
C LYS A 72 7.82 15.47 -4.31
N VAL A 73 7.25 14.54 -5.09
CA VAL A 73 7.58 13.12 -5.00
C VAL A 73 9.06 12.88 -5.34
N LYS A 74 9.73 12.12 -4.51
CA LYS A 74 11.14 11.71 -4.66
C LYS A 74 11.28 10.26 -5.06
N THR A 75 10.49 9.38 -4.48
CA THR A 75 10.45 7.97 -4.83
C THR A 75 9.06 7.40 -4.63
N MET A 76 8.63 6.57 -5.57
CA MET A 76 7.36 5.86 -5.47
C MET A 76 7.44 4.62 -4.57
N LYS A 77 8.63 4.07 -4.37
CA LYS A 77 8.87 2.89 -3.54
C LYS A 77 9.90 3.20 -2.45
N GLY A 78 9.50 4.03 -1.47
CA GLY A 78 10.27 4.26 -0.27
C GLY A 78 10.42 2.99 0.54
N PHE A 79 9.31 2.26 0.69
CA PHE A 79 9.27 0.86 1.11
C PHE A 79 8.01 0.17 0.57
N THR A 80 8.07 -1.16 0.54
CA THR A 80 7.04 -2.04 0.01
C THR A 80 6.63 -3.03 1.08
N TRP A 81 5.33 -3.20 1.28
CA TRP A 81 4.77 -4.21 2.16
C TRP A 81 4.14 -5.33 1.33
N ILE A 82 4.70 -6.53 1.46
CA ILE A 82 4.14 -7.74 0.88
C ILE A 82 3.38 -8.47 1.98
N LYS A 83 2.07 -8.61 1.81
CA LYS A 83 1.20 -9.31 2.75
C LYS A 83 1.24 -10.81 2.51
N LEU A 84 1.31 -11.57 3.57
CA LEU A 84 1.12 -13.02 3.53
C LEU A 84 -0.29 -13.38 4.00
N TYR A 85 -0.81 -14.51 3.53
CA TYR A 85 -2.05 -15.05 4.07
C TYR A 85 -1.91 -15.35 5.57
N GLU A 86 -2.99 -15.21 6.32
CA GLU A 86 -2.99 -15.39 7.77
C GLU A 86 -2.45 -16.77 8.20
N GLN A 87 -2.76 -17.81 7.42
CA GLN A 87 -2.34 -19.17 7.71
C GLN A 87 -0.98 -19.54 7.09
N ALA A 88 -0.30 -18.61 6.40
CA ALA A 88 0.97 -18.86 5.70
C ALA A 88 2.02 -19.51 6.59
N ARG A 89 2.21 -18.95 7.80
CA ARG A 89 3.17 -19.47 8.77
C ARG A 89 2.90 -20.95 9.10
N GLY A 90 1.67 -21.29 9.44
CA GLY A 90 1.31 -22.66 9.83
C GLY A 90 1.45 -23.66 8.68
N ARG A 91 1.18 -23.23 7.42
CA ARG A 91 1.40 -24.06 6.24
C ARG A 91 2.89 -24.32 5.99
N ILE A 92 3.71 -23.29 6.08
CA ILE A 92 5.17 -23.41 5.89
C ILE A 92 5.79 -24.26 7.01
N GLU A 93 5.43 -24.02 8.29
CA GLU A 93 5.93 -24.82 9.42
C GLU A 93 5.54 -26.29 9.30
N ARG A 94 4.33 -26.60 8.79
CA ARG A 94 3.89 -27.98 8.53
C ARG A 94 4.72 -28.61 7.42
N ALA A 95 4.91 -27.94 6.30
CA ALA A 95 5.69 -28.44 5.19
C ALA A 95 7.16 -28.71 5.57
N LEU A 96 7.74 -27.88 6.44
CA LEU A 96 9.05 -28.13 7.03
C LEU A 96 9.05 -29.39 7.90
N ALA A 97 8.05 -29.54 8.77
CA ALA A 97 7.94 -30.71 9.66
C ALA A 97 7.71 -32.02 8.91
N GLU A 98 6.94 -31.98 7.81
CA GLU A 98 6.65 -33.12 6.93
C GLU A 98 7.78 -33.39 5.92
N GLN A 99 8.87 -32.57 5.95
CA GLN A 99 10.02 -32.66 5.04
C GLN A 99 9.62 -32.64 3.55
N THR A 100 8.56 -31.90 3.22
CA THR A 100 8.11 -31.68 1.83
C THR A 100 8.88 -30.53 1.16
N MET A 101 9.61 -29.73 1.94
CA MET A 101 10.60 -28.76 1.47
C MET A 101 12.00 -29.32 1.67
N ILE A 102 12.74 -29.50 0.59
CA ILE A 102 14.03 -30.22 0.57
C ILE A 102 15.19 -29.22 0.55
N ASP A 103 15.00 -28.09 -0.15
CA ASP A 103 16.03 -27.09 -0.34
C ASP A 103 15.50 -25.66 -0.20
N PHE A 104 16.38 -24.70 -0.44
CA PHE A 104 16.04 -23.27 -0.33
C PHE A 104 15.08 -22.80 -1.42
N GLU A 105 15.13 -23.39 -2.59
CA GLU A 105 14.23 -23.06 -3.70
C GLU A 105 12.79 -23.47 -3.36
N ASP A 106 12.58 -24.65 -2.78
CA ASP A 106 11.26 -25.09 -2.29
C ASP A 106 10.69 -24.14 -1.25
N PHE A 107 11.54 -23.61 -0.36
CA PHE A 107 11.13 -22.60 0.64
C PHE A 107 10.71 -21.28 -0.03
N LEU A 108 11.48 -20.79 -1.00
CA LEU A 108 11.15 -19.57 -1.73
C LEU A 108 9.84 -19.70 -2.51
N ASP A 109 9.62 -20.85 -3.17
CA ASP A 109 8.39 -21.14 -3.89
C ASP A 109 7.19 -21.18 -2.95
N ALA A 110 7.32 -21.88 -1.82
CA ALA A 110 6.29 -21.94 -0.79
C ALA A 110 5.95 -20.54 -0.23
N LEU A 111 6.98 -19.73 0.08
CA LEU A 111 6.78 -18.38 0.57
C LEU A 111 6.10 -17.49 -0.48
N SER A 112 6.53 -17.59 -1.74
CA SER A 112 5.93 -16.84 -2.86
C SER A 112 4.45 -17.19 -3.07
N ALA A 113 4.10 -18.47 -2.93
CA ALA A 113 2.73 -18.94 -3.05
C ALA A 113 1.81 -18.40 -1.94
N GLU A 114 2.38 -18.06 -0.77
CA GLU A 114 1.65 -17.53 0.38
C GLU A 114 1.44 -16.01 0.34
N THR A 115 1.91 -15.30 -0.69
CA THR A 115 1.68 -13.86 -0.80
C THR A 115 0.23 -13.56 -1.18
N VAL A 116 -0.41 -12.60 -0.48
CA VAL A 116 -1.76 -12.13 -0.81
C VAL A 116 -1.72 -11.41 -2.15
N ARG A 117 -2.59 -11.82 -3.06
CA ARG A 117 -2.72 -11.22 -4.39
C ARG A 117 -3.89 -10.24 -4.41
N ASN A 118 -3.59 -8.98 -4.62
CA ASN A 118 -4.61 -7.94 -4.80
C ASN A 118 -5.22 -8.04 -6.20
N GLY A 119 -6.53 -7.85 -6.30
CA GLY A 119 -7.22 -7.78 -7.58
C GLY A 119 -6.83 -6.54 -8.37
N GLY A 120 -6.60 -6.69 -9.66
CA GLY A 120 -6.42 -5.60 -10.61
C GLY A 120 -7.14 -5.91 -11.91
N ASN A 121 -7.37 -4.89 -12.76
CA ASN A 121 -8.13 -5.06 -14.01
C ASN A 121 -7.38 -5.93 -15.04
N TYR A 122 -6.06 -5.85 -15.07
CA TYR A 122 -5.21 -6.55 -16.05
C TYR A 122 -4.19 -7.48 -15.38
N THR A 123 -3.70 -7.11 -14.21
CA THR A 123 -2.71 -7.88 -13.45
C THR A 123 -3.11 -7.97 -11.99
N ARG A 124 -2.45 -8.86 -11.25
CA ARG A 124 -2.61 -8.96 -9.79
C ARG A 124 -1.31 -8.54 -9.12
N GLY A 125 -1.40 -7.54 -8.25
CA GLY A 125 -0.31 -7.14 -7.37
C GLY A 125 -0.34 -7.93 -6.06
N ASN A 126 0.80 -7.99 -5.39
CA ASN A 126 0.94 -8.60 -4.06
C ASN A 126 1.53 -7.63 -3.03
N SER A 127 1.63 -6.36 -3.36
CA SER A 127 2.25 -5.35 -2.52
C SER A 127 1.36 -4.12 -2.34
N GLU A 128 1.62 -3.42 -1.24
CA GLU A 128 1.27 -2.02 -1.04
C GLU A 128 2.57 -1.24 -0.87
N ASP A 129 2.63 -0.05 -1.44
CA ASP A 129 3.84 0.74 -1.49
C ASP A 129 3.67 2.06 -0.74
N VAL A 130 4.77 2.61 -0.26
CA VAL A 130 4.82 3.95 0.31
C VAL A 130 5.65 4.85 -0.58
N LEU A 131 5.02 5.90 -1.12
CA LEU A 131 5.77 6.97 -1.75
C LEU A 131 6.40 7.88 -0.69
N ILE A 132 7.55 8.46 -1.03
CA ILE A 132 8.22 9.49 -0.25
C ILE A 132 8.26 10.77 -1.06
N ALA A 133 7.78 11.85 -0.46
CA ALA A 133 7.81 13.18 -1.05
C ALA A 133 8.35 14.19 -0.04
N VAL A 134 8.86 15.31 -0.52
CA VAL A 134 9.39 16.41 0.30
C VAL A 134 8.70 17.72 -0.07
N ARG A 135 8.56 18.56 0.92
CA ARG A 135 8.01 19.90 0.74
C ARG A 135 9.05 20.86 0.16
#